data_a8fe13713d40de1d194cc88e8e7cf656
#
_entry.id   a8fe13713d40de1d194cc88e8e7cf656
#
_cell.length_a   1.000
_cell.length_b   1.000
_cell.length_c   1.000
_cell.angle_alpha   90.00
_cell.angle_beta   90.00
_cell.angle_gamma   90.00
#
_symmetry.space_group_name_H-M   'P 1'
#
loop_
_entity.id
_entity.type
_entity.pdbx_description
1 polymer ?
#
loop_
_entity_poly.entity_id
_entity_poly.type
_entity_poly.pdbx_seq_one_letter_code
_entity_poly.pdbx_strand_id
1 'polypeptide(L)'
;MWKKRLTRIVLCIVAVILIWNHLPFYYSNDKTVDYATSHAEKQSRCMCAGYVMQAMWHGGCPIGLLPAYGYNKTLPQMGFKEIPSEEYKPLKGDICVLPQNKRSTFGHIAIYNGSQWVSDFKQSSLYPSRAYRENDGAQYFRATDGWHWKHVWTSPADWYGWIEAAIKGWEKIKF
;
A
#
# COMPACT_ATOMS: atom_id res chain seq x y z
N MET A 1 -42.13 -14.84 4.42
CA MET A 1 -41.63 -13.69 5.25
C MET A 1 -40.11 -13.64 5.39
N TRP A 2 -39.43 -14.73 5.70
CA TRP A 2 -37.96 -14.77 5.88
C TRP A 2 -37.14 -14.33 4.64
N LYS A 3 -37.45 -14.84 3.44
CA LYS A 3 -36.70 -14.49 2.20
C LYS A 3 -36.67 -12.97 1.97
N LYS A 4 -37.79 -12.27 2.14
CA LYS A 4 -37.85 -10.79 1.99
C LYS A 4 -37.01 -10.06 3.04
N ARG A 5 -36.92 -10.56 4.28
CA ARG A 5 -36.04 -9.98 5.31
C ARG A 5 -34.58 -10.18 5.00
N LEU A 6 -34.18 -11.39 4.56
CA LEU A 6 -32.82 -11.70 4.16
C LEU A 6 -32.35 -10.82 2.98
N THR A 7 -33.19 -10.67 1.95
CA THR A 7 -32.91 -9.80 0.82
C THR A 7 -32.65 -8.35 1.26
N ARG A 8 -33.46 -7.81 2.16
CA ARG A 8 -33.28 -6.44 2.69
C ARG A 8 -31.96 -6.30 3.46
N ILE A 9 -31.61 -7.27 4.28
CA ILE A 9 -30.35 -7.28 5.03
C ILE A 9 -29.16 -7.28 4.07
N VAL A 10 -29.19 -8.15 3.05
CA VAL A 10 -28.11 -8.21 2.04
C VAL A 10 -27.99 -6.89 1.28
N LEU A 11 -29.10 -6.29 0.85
CA LEU A 11 -29.08 -4.99 0.19
C LEU A 11 -28.54 -3.88 1.08
N CYS A 12 -28.88 -3.86 2.38
CA CYS A 12 -28.31 -2.90 3.32
C CYS A 12 -26.80 -3.08 3.49
N ILE A 13 -26.32 -4.33 3.60
CA ILE A 13 -24.89 -4.62 3.71
C ILE A 13 -24.16 -4.16 2.44
N VAL A 14 -24.68 -4.47 1.25
CA VAL A 14 -24.12 -4.03 -0.02
C VAL A 14 -24.07 -2.50 -0.11
N ALA A 15 -25.16 -1.82 0.27
CA ALA A 15 -25.22 -0.36 0.29
C ALA A 15 -24.17 0.24 1.24
N VAL A 16 -24.02 -0.32 2.44
CA VAL A 16 -22.98 0.13 3.41
C VAL A 16 -21.59 -0.08 2.85
N ILE A 17 -21.31 -1.21 2.22
CA ILE A 17 -20.00 -1.48 1.59
C ILE A 17 -19.73 -0.48 0.45
N LEU A 18 -20.73 -0.21 -0.41
CA LEU A 18 -20.59 0.76 -1.49
C LEU A 18 -20.33 2.18 -0.96
N ILE A 19 -21.10 2.60 0.04
CA ILE A 19 -20.89 3.91 0.68
C ILE A 19 -19.49 4.00 1.28
N TRP A 20 -19.09 2.98 2.05
CA TRP A 20 -17.78 2.94 2.69
C TRP A 20 -16.62 3.06 1.69
N ASN A 21 -16.75 2.43 0.53
CA ASN A 21 -15.74 2.47 -0.53
C ASN A 21 -15.66 3.81 -1.27
N HIS A 22 -16.63 4.70 -1.06
CA HIS A 22 -16.66 6.04 -1.68
C HIS A 22 -16.56 7.19 -0.66
N LEU A 23 -16.32 6.89 0.62
CA LEU A 23 -16.13 7.95 1.61
C LEU A 23 -14.80 8.67 1.40
N PRO A 24 -14.80 10.02 1.47
CA PRO A 24 -13.56 10.78 1.46
C PRO A 24 -12.78 10.54 2.76
N PHE A 25 -11.48 10.74 2.70
CA PHE A 25 -10.59 10.73 3.86
C PHE A 25 -9.62 11.91 3.77
N TYR A 26 -9.17 12.39 4.92
CA TYR A 26 -8.14 13.42 5.00
C TYR A 26 -6.77 12.77 5.16
N TYR A 27 -5.85 13.06 4.26
CA TYR A 27 -4.48 12.54 4.27
C TYR A 27 -3.48 13.61 4.67
N SER A 28 -2.48 13.20 5.47
CA SER A 28 -1.35 14.04 5.86
C SER A 28 -0.03 13.30 5.65
N ASN A 29 0.81 13.85 4.78
CA ASN A 29 2.17 13.36 4.54
C ASN A 29 3.02 13.44 5.81
N ASP A 30 2.94 14.53 6.56
CA ASP A 30 3.74 14.71 7.77
C ASP A 30 3.46 13.61 8.80
N LYS A 31 2.19 13.34 9.10
CA LYS A 31 1.82 12.26 10.04
C LYS A 31 2.27 10.88 9.53
N THR A 32 2.14 10.62 8.23
CA THR A 32 2.60 9.37 7.61
C THR A 32 4.10 9.20 7.77
N VAL A 33 4.86 10.24 7.44
CA VAL A 33 6.33 10.21 7.49
C VAL A 33 6.84 10.13 8.93
N ASP A 34 6.25 10.89 9.84
CA ASP A 34 6.63 10.89 11.25
C ASP A 34 6.42 9.50 11.88
N TYR A 35 5.28 8.86 11.57
CA TYR A 35 5.03 7.50 12.02
C TYR A 35 6.03 6.51 11.41
N ALA A 36 6.21 6.53 10.08
CA ALA A 36 7.14 5.63 9.40
C ALA A 36 8.56 5.76 9.94
N THR A 37 9.03 7.01 10.15
CA THR A 37 10.40 7.28 10.61
C THR A 37 10.64 6.85 12.05
N SER A 38 9.65 7.06 12.93
CA SER A 38 9.75 6.75 14.37
C SER A 38 9.61 5.26 14.65
N HIS A 39 8.91 4.50 13.81
CA HIS A 39 8.68 3.06 13.99
C HIS A 39 9.61 2.18 13.13
N ALA A 40 10.45 2.78 12.29
CA ALA A 40 11.41 2.03 11.49
C ALA A 40 12.47 1.37 12.37
N GLU A 41 12.67 0.08 12.15
CA GLU A 41 13.65 -0.74 12.87
C GLU A 41 15.08 -0.45 12.39
N LYS A 42 16.06 -1.02 13.11
CA LYS A 42 17.47 -0.95 12.67
C LYS A 42 17.76 -1.84 11.46
N GLN A 43 17.01 -2.92 11.32
CA GLN A 43 17.16 -3.91 10.24
C GLN A 43 15.78 -4.35 9.74
N SER A 44 15.73 -4.85 8.51
CA SER A 44 14.49 -5.33 7.92
C SER A 44 13.90 -6.50 8.71
N ARG A 45 12.58 -6.44 8.88
CA ARG A 45 11.73 -7.52 9.42
C ARG A 45 10.98 -8.26 8.32
N CYS A 46 11.24 -7.97 7.05
CA CYS A 46 10.47 -8.46 5.91
C CYS A 46 8.98 -8.08 5.95
N MET A 47 8.67 -6.94 6.58
CA MET A 47 7.31 -6.45 6.84
C MET A 47 7.06 -5.07 6.24
N CYS A 48 7.81 -4.70 5.18
CA CYS A 48 7.75 -3.37 4.56
C CYS A 48 6.32 -2.90 4.27
N ALA A 49 5.49 -3.77 3.70
CA ALA A 49 4.09 -3.45 3.38
C ALA A 49 3.24 -3.17 4.63
N GLY A 50 3.44 -3.93 5.72
CA GLY A 50 2.73 -3.73 6.98
C GLY A 50 3.09 -2.41 7.66
N TYR A 51 4.37 -2.06 7.66
CA TYR A 51 4.84 -0.80 8.25
C TYR A 51 4.36 0.43 7.46
N VAL A 52 4.45 0.36 6.11
CA VAL A 52 3.96 1.43 5.25
C VAL A 52 2.45 1.59 5.36
N MET A 53 1.69 0.49 5.39
CA MET A 53 0.25 0.53 5.63
C MET A 53 -0.10 1.24 6.94
N GLN A 54 0.56 0.87 8.05
CA GLN A 54 0.32 1.50 9.35
C GLN A 54 0.66 3.00 9.30
N ALA A 55 1.76 3.38 8.67
CA ALA A 55 2.12 4.77 8.50
C ALA A 55 1.06 5.56 7.71
N MET A 56 0.57 4.98 6.62
CA MET A 56 -0.51 5.57 5.82
C MET A 56 -1.81 5.71 6.63
N TRP A 57 -2.14 4.74 7.47
CA TRP A 57 -3.28 4.83 8.38
C TRP A 57 -3.14 5.98 9.37
N HIS A 58 -1.96 6.16 9.95
CA HIS A 58 -1.68 7.29 10.83
C HIS A 58 -1.78 8.63 10.09
N GLY A 59 -1.44 8.65 8.82
CA GLY A 59 -1.68 9.79 7.93
C GLY A 59 -3.14 9.99 7.53
N GLY A 60 -4.04 9.04 7.88
CA GLY A 60 -5.46 9.12 7.57
C GLY A 60 -5.89 8.36 6.32
N CYS A 61 -4.97 7.71 5.57
CA CYS A 61 -5.30 6.92 4.39
C CYS A 61 -5.70 5.49 4.79
N PRO A 62 -6.98 5.10 4.65
CA PRO A 62 -7.49 3.79 5.07
C PRO A 62 -7.20 2.70 4.03
N ILE A 63 -5.93 2.41 3.79
CA ILE A 63 -5.48 1.39 2.85
C ILE A 63 -5.35 0.02 3.53
N GLY A 64 -5.64 -1.06 2.80
CA GLY A 64 -5.52 -2.43 3.33
C GLY A 64 -4.09 -2.97 3.28
N LEU A 65 -3.82 -4.06 4.01
CA LEU A 65 -2.56 -4.78 3.92
C LEU A 65 -2.52 -5.54 2.58
N LEU A 66 -1.51 -5.25 1.78
CA LEU A 66 -1.26 -5.82 0.45
C LEU A 66 0.16 -6.38 0.36
N PRO A 67 0.45 -7.37 -0.50
CA PRO A 67 1.80 -7.55 -1.00
C PRO A 67 2.32 -6.22 -1.57
N ALA A 68 3.59 -5.90 -1.32
CA ALA A 68 4.13 -4.58 -1.67
C ALA A 68 3.88 -4.19 -3.14
N TYR A 69 4.01 -5.13 -4.08
CA TYR A 69 3.73 -4.87 -5.49
C TYR A 69 2.27 -4.49 -5.78
N GLY A 70 1.31 -4.90 -4.94
CA GLY A 70 -0.12 -4.61 -5.13
C GLY A 70 -0.47 -3.15 -4.88
N TYR A 71 0.37 -2.42 -4.16
CA TYR A 71 0.15 -1.00 -3.89
C TYR A 71 0.22 -0.13 -5.15
N ASN A 72 0.89 -0.57 -6.20
CA ASN A 72 0.94 0.16 -7.48
C ASN A 72 -0.43 0.39 -8.10
N LYS A 73 -1.38 -0.53 -7.91
CA LYS A 73 -2.77 -0.39 -8.37
C LYS A 73 -3.65 0.32 -7.36
N THR A 74 -3.37 0.15 -6.07
CA THR A 74 -4.23 0.67 -5.00
C THR A 74 -3.93 2.13 -4.67
N LEU A 75 -2.68 2.57 -4.73
CA LEU A 75 -2.32 3.97 -4.47
C LEU A 75 -3.05 4.96 -5.38
N PRO A 76 -3.13 4.76 -6.71
CA PRO A 76 -3.94 5.62 -7.57
C PRO A 76 -5.42 5.65 -7.18
N GLN A 77 -6.00 4.53 -6.77
CA GLN A 77 -7.38 4.45 -6.30
C GLN A 77 -7.61 5.24 -5.00
N MET A 78 -6.54 5.48 -4.23
CA MET A 78 -6.56 6.30 -3.02
C MET A 78 -6.17 7.76 -3.31
N GLY A 79 -6.11 8.17 -4.58
CA GLY A 79 -5.82 9.54 -4.99
C GLY A 79 -4.34 9.90 -5.04
N PHE A 80 -3.43 8.93 -4.95
CA PHE A 80 -2.00 9.15 -5.18
C PHE A 80 -1.71 9.22 -6.68
N LYS A 81 -0.98 10.25 -7.10
CA LYS A 81 -0.55 10.41 -8.48
C LYS A 81 0.75 9.65 -8.73
N GLU A 82 0.78 8.82 -9.77
CA GLU A 82 2.03 8.23 -10.24
C GLU A 82 2.90 9.30 -10.92
N ILE A 83 4.18 9.30 -10.60
CA ILE A 83 5.18 10.23 -11.16
C ILE A 83 6.07 9.44 -12.10
N PRO A 84 6.21 9.84 -13.38
CA PRO A 84 7.11 9.19 -14.32
C PRO A 84 8.55 9.13 -13.80
N SER A 85 9.22 7.99 -13.97
CA SER A 85 10.56 7.75 -13.44
C SER A 85 11.59 8.73 -13.98
N GLU A 86 11.44 9.18 -15.23
CA GLU A 86 12.34 10.11 -15.90
C GLU A 86 12.29 11.52 -15.30
N GLU A 87 11.15 11.89 -14.73
CA GLU A 87 10.93 13.22 -14.13
C GLU A 87 11.03 13.18 -12.60
N TYR A 88 11.28 11.98 -12.03
CA TYR A 88 11.17 11.79 -10.61
C TYR A 88 12.29 12.48 -9.82
N LYS A 89 11.87 13.31 -8.90
CA LYS A 89 12.70 13.89 -7.83
C LYS A 89 12.04 13.62 -6.50
N PRO A 90 12.72 12.99 -5.53
CA PRO A 90 12.13 12.62 -4.25
C PRO A 90 11.62 13.85 -3.48
N LEU A 91 10.37 13.78 -3.02
CA LEU A 91 9.79 14.72 -2.06
C LEU A 91 9.30 13.96 -0.83
N LYS A 92 9.34 14.62 0.33
CA LYS A 92 8.85 14.06 1.59
C LYS A 92 7.42 13.56 1.43
N GLY A 93 7.17 12.31 1.82
CA GLY A 93 5.86 11.65 1.70
C GLY A 93 5.68 10.82 0.43
N ASP A 94 6.62 10.86 -0.52
CA ASP A 94 6.56 10.00 -1.70
C ASP A 94 6.65 8.53 -1.30
N ILE A 95 5.90 7.70 -2.01
CA ILE A 95 5.91 6.25 -1.85
C ILE A 95 6.55 5.63 -3.09
N CYS A 96 7.52 4.74 -2.88
CA CYS A 96 8.10 3.93 -3.95
C CYS A 96 7.61 2.49 -3.81
N VAL A 97 7.17 1.92 -4.92
CA VAL A 97 6.82 0.50 -5.05
C VAL A 97 7.80 -0.15 -6.01
N LEU A 98 8.51 -1.18 -5.53
CA LEU A 98 9.39 -2.01 -6.35
C LEU A 98 8.67 -3.32 -6.68
N PRO A 99 8.72 -3.77 -7.95
CA PRO A 99 8.01 -4.96 -8.39
C PRO A 99 8.60 -6.23 -7.77
N GLN A 100 7.88 -7.32 -7.99
CA GLN A 100 8.40 -8.67 -7.73
C GLN A 100 9.66 -8.94 -8.55
N ASN A 101 10.53 -9.79 -8.00
CA ASN A 101 11.70 -10.30 -8.71
C ASN A 101 11.96 -11.76 -8.33
N LYS A 102 12.95 -12.40 -8.96
CA LYS A 102 13.27 -13.82 -8.73
C LYS A 102 13.57 -14.18 -7.27
N ARG A 103 13.99 -13.20 -6.45
CA ARG A 103 14.34 -13.38 -5.03
C ARG A 103 13.30 -12.83 -4.06
N SER A 104 12.34 -12.05 -4.55
CA SER A 104 11.27 -11.48 -3.74
C SER A 104 9.93 -11.55 -4.48
N THR A 105 9.06 -12.42 -4.01
CA THR A 105 7.72 -12.63 -4.56
C THR A 105 6.72 -11.56 -4.15
N PHE A 106 7.05 -10.73 -3.15
CA PHE A 106 6.14 -9.71 -2.62
C PHE A 106 6.46 -8.29 -3.07
N GLY A 107 7.60 -8.12 -3.78
CA GLY A 107 8.10 -6.79 -4.08
C GLY A 107 8.59 -6.05 -2.82
N HIS A 108 8.73 -4.74 -2.92
CA HIS A 108 9.09 -3.89 -1.80
C HIS A 108 8.35 -2.55 -1.88
N ILE A 109 8.13 -1.91 -0.73
CA ILE A 109 7.50 -0.60 -0.65
C ILE A 109 8.20 0.23 0.43
N ALA A 110 8.39 1.53 0.16
CA ALA A 110 9.01 2.45 1.10
C ALA A 110 8.44 3.87 0.94
N ILE A 111 8.58 4.68 1.99
CA ILE A 111 8.20 6.09 2.04
C ILE A 111 9.48 6.93 2.11
N TYR A 112 9.56 8.02 1.34
CA TYR A 112 10.65 8.97 1.44
C TYR A 112 10.39 9.98 2.57
N ASN A 113 11.27 10.05 3.56
CA ASN A 113 11.06 10.91 4.72
C ASN A 113 11.63 12.33 4.58
N GLY A 114 12.11 12.67 3.39
CA GLY A 114 12.79 13.94 3.11
C GLY A 114 14.31 13.83 3.08
N SER A 115 14.88 12.75 3.61
CA SER A 115 16.34 12.49 3.60
C SER A 115 16.71 11.08 3.14
N GLN A 116 15.85 10.10 3.41
CA GLN A 116 16.09 8.70 3.07
C GLN A 116 14.78 7.94 2.88
N TRP A 117 14.85 6.77 2.27
CA TRP A 117 13.75 5.83 2.16
C TRP A 117 13.56 5.05 3.46
N VAL A 118 12.31 4.88 3.87
CA VAL A 118 11.92 4.22 5.11
C VAL A 118 10.81 3.21 4.82
N SER A 119 10.98 2.00 5.30
CA SER A 119 9.97 0.94 5.27
C SER A 119 9.80 0.37 6.69
N ASP A 120 9.91 -0.94 6.88
CA ASP A 120 10.10 -1.57 8.18
C ASP A 120 11.48 -1.23 8.80
N PHE A 121 12.39 -0.64 8.03
CA PHE A 121 13.69 -0.13 8.48
C PHE A 121 14.12 1.11 7.70
N LYS A 122 15.11 1.83 8.21
CA LYS A 122 15.75 2.97 7.55
C LYS A 122 16.73 2.47 6.50
N GLN A 123 16.52 2.84 5.24
CA GLN A 123 17.28 2.32 4.10
C GLN A 123 18.42 3.26 3.74
N SER A 124 19.60 2.71 3.41
CA SER A 124 20.73 3.49 2.90
C SER A 124 20.55 3.90 1.43
N SER A 125 19.63 3.28 0.71
CA SER A 125 19.29 3.59 -0.67
C SER A 125 17.85 3.23 -0.97
N LEU A 126 17.34 3.64 -2.15
CA LEU A 126 16.01 3.22 -2.64
C LEU A 126 15.86 1.69 -2.67
N TYR A 127 16.91 1.00 -3.09
CA TYR A 127 16.90 -0.44 -3.26
C TYR A 127 17.39 -1.13 -1.98
N PRO A 128 16.52 -1.90 -1.29
CA PRO A 128 16.89 -2.58 -0.05
C PRO A 128 17.89 -3.71 -0.25
N SER A 129 18.06 -4.18 -1.50
CA SER A 129 19.05 -5.20 -1.86
C SER A 129 19.45 -5.10 -3.32
N ARG A 130 20.57 -5.78 -3.67
CA ARG A 130 21.08 -5.86 -5.05
C ARG A 130 20.04 -6.43 -6.03
N ALA A 131 19.24 -7.40 -5.59
CA ALA A 131 18.22 -8.02 -6.44
C ALA A 131 17.16 -7.04 -6.95
N TYR A 132 16.85 -5.99 -6.18
CA TYR A 132 15.93 -4.94 -6.61
C TYR A 132 16.61 -3.93 -7.56
N ARG A 133 17.90 -3.67 -7.38
CA ARG A 133 18.66 -2.77 -8.26
C ARG A 133 18.85 -3.35 -9.66
N GLU A 134 18.98 -4.66 -9.77
CA GLU A 134 19.16 -5.36 -11.06
C GLU A 134 17.84 -5.52 -11.84
N ASN A 135 16.69 -5.37 -11.18
CA ASN A 135 15.36 -5.41 -11.78
C ASN A 135 14.67 -4.05 -11.58
N ASP A 136 15.22 -3.02 -12.19
CA ASP A 136 14.65 -1.68 -12.10
C ASP A 136 13.23 -1.64 -12.68
N GLY A 137 12.32 -1.14 -11.96
CA GLY A 137 10.89 -1.07 -12.25
C GLY A 137 10.22 -0.29 -11.13
N ALA A 138 10.97 0.62 -10.49
CA ALA A 138 10.47 1.47 -9.43
C ALA A 138 9.33 2.36 -9.94
N GLN A 139 8.21 2.33 -9.23
CA GLN A 139 7.06 3.20 -9.46
C GLN A 139 6.94 4.16 -8.27
N TYR A 140 6.74 5.43 -8.57
CA TYR A 140 6.70 6.49 -7.57
C TYR A 140 5.32 7.10 -7.50
N PHE A 141 4.82 7.27 -6.28
CA PHE A 141 3.49 7.78 -6.01
C PHE A 141 3.55 8.94 -5.04
N ARG A 142 2.78 9.99 -5.32
CA ARG A 142 2.73 11.22 -4.52
C ARG A 142 1.29 11.60 -4.25
N ALA A 143 0.99 11.96 -3.00
CA ALA A 143 -0.23 12.62 -2.62
C ALA A 143 0.07 13.98 -1.98
N THR A 144 -0.85 14.91 -2.11
CA THR A 144 -0.83 16.18 -1.36
C THR A 144 -1.60 16.00 -0.06
N ASP A 145 -1.26 16.78 0.96
CA ASP A 145 -2.09 16.88 2.16
C ASP A 145 -3.48 17.40 1.80
N GLY A 146 -4.51 16.81 2.37
CA GLY A 146 -5.88 17.22 2.11
C GLY A 146 -6.90 16.09 1.99
N TRP A 147 -8.06 16.45 1.45
CA TRP A 147 -9.14 15.51 1.23
C TRP A 147 -8.93 14.69 -0.04
N HIS A 148 -9.01 13.37 0.09
CA HIS A 148 -8.92 12.40 -0.99
C HIS A 148 -10.21 11.58 -1.07
N TRP A 149 -10.54 11.13 -2.28
CA TRP A 149 -11.66 10.23 -2.54
C TRP A 149 -11.14 8.84 -2.86
N LYS A 150 -11.74 7.83 -2.21
CA LYS A 150 -11.50 6.45 -2.63
C LYS A 150 -12.21 6.19 -3.94
N HIS A 151 -11.49 5.70 -4.92
CA HIS A 151 -12.04 5.18 -6.18
C HIS A 151 -11.81 3.66 -6.25
N VAL A 152 -12.19 2.96 -5.18
CA VAL A 152 -11.93 1.52 -5.08
C VAL A 152 -13.02 0.75 -5.82
N TRP A 153 -12.83 0.58 -7.10
CA TRP A 153 -13.51 -0.48 -7.85
C TRP A 153 -12.69 -1.76 -7.66
N THR A 154 -12.89 -2.44 -6.54
CA THR A 154 -12.38 -3.80 -6.40
C THR A 154 -13.24 -4.71 -7.26
N SER A 155 -12.71 -5.14 -8.40
CA SER A 155 -13.35 -6.23 -9.14
C SER A 155 -13.28 -7.51 -8.28
N PRO A 156 -14.27 -8.41 -8.38
CA PRO A 156 -14.17 -9.72 -7.73
C PRO A 156 -12.89 -10.48 -8.07
N ALA A 157 -12.30 -10.24 -9.27
CA ALA A 157 -11.03 -10.81 -9.69
C ALA A 157 -9.84 -10.35 -8.81
N ASP A 158 -9.88 -9.13 -8.27
CA ASP A 158 -8.83 -8.62 -7.39
C ASP A 158 -8.82 -9.37 -6.05
N TRP A 159 -9.99 -9.79 -5.56
CA TRP A 159 -10.13 -10.60 -4.34
C TRP A 159 -9.55 -12.02 -4.51
N TYR A 160 -9.74 -12.64 -5.67
CA TYR A 160 -9.19 -13.96 -5.95
C TYR A 160 -7.65 -13.96 -5.98
N GLY A 161 -7.05 -12.95 -6.60
CA GLY A 161 -5.58 -12.78 -6.58
C GLY A 161 -5.01 -12.63 -5.17
N TRP A 162 -5.76 -12.04 -4.25
CA TRP A 162 -5.42 -11.88 -2.85
C TRP A 162 -5.42 -13.19 -2.06
N ILE A 163 -6.52 -13.95 -2.21
CA ILE A 163 -6.68 -15.24 -1.55
C ILE A 163 -5.59 -16.20 -2.04
N GLU A 164 -5.31 -16.19 -3.33
CA GLU A 164 -4.29 -17.05 -3.93
C GLU A 164 -2.86 -16.66 -3.47
N ALA A 165 -2.55 -15.37 -3.39
CA ALA A 165 -1.26 -14.88 -2.89
C ALA A 165 -1.11 -15.17 -1.38
N ALA A 166 -2.17 -15.02 -0.59
CA ALA A 166 -2.18 -15.36 0.83
C ALA A 166 -1.98 -16.85 1.05
N ILE A 167 -2.66 -17.71 0.29
CA ILE A 167 -2.52 -19.17 0.37
C ILE A 167 -1.10 -19.61 -0.02
N LYS A 168 -0.57 -19.11 -1.14
CA LYS A 168 0.80 -19.42 -1.60
C LYS A 168 1.89 -18.88 -0.65
N GLY A 169 1.62 -17.74 0.01
CA GLY A 169 2.50 -17.20 1.06
C GLY A 169 2.48 -18.04 2.33
N TRP A 170 1.31 -18.53 2.72
CA TRP A 170 1.13 -19.37 3.91
C TRP A 170 1.80 -20.74 3.79
N GLU A 171 1.79 -21.35 2.59
CA GLU A 171 2.45 -22.63 2.33
C GLU A 171 3.99 -22.58 2.43
N LYS A 172 4.58 -21.39 2.30
CA LYS A 172 6.04 -21.18 2.43
C LYS A 172 6.50 -20.92 3.87
N ILE A 173 5.58 -20.65 4.79
CA ILE A 173 5.85 -20.50 6.24
C ILE A 173 5.56 -21.86 6.90
N LYS A 174 6.24 -22.92 6.47
CA LYS A 174 6.35 -24.14 7.28
C LYS A 174 7.52 -23.93 8.23
N PHE A 175 7.20 -23.92 9.53
CA PHE A 175 8.11 -23.97 10.67
C PHE A 175 9.04 -25.18 10.59
#